data_1ef350c564515568ceac1f49b23a49a6
#
_entry.id   1ef350c564515568ceac1f49b23a49a6
#
_cell.length_a   1.000
_cell.length_b   1.000
_cell.length_c   1.000
_cell.angle_alpha   90.00
_cell.angle_beta   90.00
_cell.angle_gamma   90.00
#
_symmetry.space_group_name_H-M   'P 1'
#
loop_
_entity.id
_entity.type
_entity.pdbx_description
1 polymer ?
#
loop_
_entity_poly.entity_id
_entity_poly.type
_entity_poly.pdbx_seq_one_letter_code
_entity_poly.pdbx_strand_id
1 'polypeptide(L)'
;MESYEALLERARAKLPPVRTGGERFQVPDPDVMTDGKNTVIRNFQEITGVLRREPEHVIGYLAKEFGCPGVLDLPRGVLKSRLSKDQIAQRIREYTAKYVICSECKRPDTHLQKEGKLTLLICEACGAQRPVTVRKVITPEKPRTPVVVGEVYHLTIEDVGRRGDGVAKKEGFVIFVTGANQRGMSVKAKITKVLGNNAYAVVQP
;
A
#
# COMPACT_ATOMS: atom_id res chain seq x y z
N MET A 1 12.13 60.60 -14.08
CA MET A 1 12.33 59.23 -13.52
C MET A 1 10.97 58.60 -13.41
N GLU A 2 10.73 57.48 -14.09
CA GLU A 2 9.47 56.73 -13.90
C GLU A 2 9.46 56.16 -12.48
N SER A 3 8.30 56.23 -11.83
CA SER A 3 8.16 55.69 -10.49
C SER A 3 8.26 54.15 -10.50
N TYR A 4 8.71 53.56 -9.44
CA TYR A 4 8.78 52.08 -9.27
C TYR A 4 7.43 51.43 -9.57
N GLU A 5 6.33 52.03 -9.17
CA GLU A 5 4.98 51.57 -9.39
C GLU A 5 4.62 51.52 -10.88
N ALA A 6 4.97 52.57 -11.64
CA ALA A 6 4.72 52.59 -13.09
C ALA A 6 5.54 51.53 -13.83
N LEU A 7 6.78 51.27 -13.39
CA LEU A 7 7.61 50.20 -13.93
C LEU A 7 7.03 48.81 -13.61
N LEU A 8 6.49 48.63 -12.40
CA LEU A 8 5.87 47.40 -11.99
C LEU A 8 4.58 47.08 -12.74
N GLU A 9 3.73 48.08 -12.94
CA GLU A 9 2.51 47.90 -13.76
C GLU A 9 2.85 47.58 -15.23
N ARG A 10 3.83 48.24 -15.80
CA ARG A 10 4.30 47.96 -17.18
C ARG A 10 4.89 46.56 -17.30
N ALA A 11 5.62 46.07 -16.26
CA ALA A 11 6.13 44.71 -16.21
C ALA A 11 4.98 43.70 -16.11
N ARG A 12 3.99 43.95 -15.26
CA ARG A 12 2.80 43.06 -15.09
C ARG A 12 1.98 42.99 -16.38
N ALA A 13 1.79 44.09 -17.10
CA ALA A 13 1.07 44.13 -18.36
C ALA A 13 1.77 43.35 -19.48
N LYS A 14 3.11 43.22 -19.41
CA LYS A 14 3.91 42.49 -20.40
C LYS A 14 4.10 41.00 -20.06
N LEU A 15 3.77 40.58 -18.81
CA LEU A 15 3.85 39.18 -18.45
C LEU A 15 2.72 38.43 -19.18
N PRO A 16 3.04 37.30 -19.82
CA PRO A 16 1.99 36.42 -20.33
C PRO A 16 1.10 35.97 -19.15
N PRO A 17 -0.21 35.75 -19.40
CA PRO A 17 -1.10 35.26 -18.36
C PRO A 17 -0.45 34.03 -17.71
N VAL A 18 -0.27 34.09 -16.40
CA VAL A 18 0.30 32.97 -15.64
C VAL A 18 -0.65 31.79 -15.87
N ARG A 19 -0.26 30.90 -16.75
CA ARG A 19 -0.95 29.62 -16.91
C ARG A 19 -0.78 28.90 -15.58
N THR A 20 -1.79 29.02 -14.71
CA THR A 20 -1.88 28.21 -13.52
C THR A 20 -1.85 26.75 -13.99
N GLY A 21 -0.79 26.03 -13.67
CA GLY A 21 -0.49 24.69 -14.18
C GLY A 21 -1.52 23.60 -13.85
N GLY A 22 -2.73 23.99 -13.48
CA GLY A 22 -3.85 23.10 -13.15
C GLY A 22 -4.54 22.46 -14.34
N GLU A 23 -4.42 23.04 -15.55
CA GLU A 23 -5.13 22.51 -16.74
C GLU A 23 -4.55 21.19 -17.28
N ARG A 24 -3.31 20.83 -16.95
CA ARG A 24 -2.66 19.60 -17.42
C ARG A 24 -2.70 18.46 -16.42
N PHE A 25 -2.99 18.72 -15.16
CA PHE A 25 -3.05 17.71 -14.12
C PHE A 25 -4.50 17.33 -13.87
N GLN A 26 -4.95 16.28 -14.52
CA GLN A 26 -6.24 15.68 -14.30
C GLN A 26 -6.03 14.23 -13.85
N VAL A 27 -6.53 13.88 -12.68
CA VAL A 27 -6.49 12.50 -12.18
C VAL A 27 -7.66 11.76 -12.84
N PRO A 28 -7.41 10.63 -13.53
CA PRO A 28 -8.48 9.83 -14.13
C PRO A 28 -9.48 9.37 -13.09
N ASP A 29 -10.74 9.34 -13.46
CA ASP A 29 -11.76 8.75 -12.59
C ASP A 29 -11.52 7.26 -12.39
N PRO A 30 -11.70 6.72 -11.18
CA PRO A 30 -11.51 5.31 -10.94
C PRO A 30 -12.54 4.46 -11.71
N ASP A 31 -12.05 3.48 -12.44
CA ASP A 31 -12.89 2.44 -13.06
C ASP A 31 -13.06 1.30 -12.08
N VAL A 32 -14.24 1.23 -11.48
CA VAL A 32 -14.53 0.36 -10.36
C VAL A 32 -15.45 -0.78 -10.77
N MET A 33 -15.03 -2.01 -10.45
CA MET A 33 -15.82 -3.21 -10.59
C MET A 33 -15.97 -3.90 -9.25
N THR A 34 -17.18 -4.35 -8.93
CA THR A 34 -17.44 -5.13 -7.72
C THR A 34 -17.32 -6.62 -8.03
N ASP A 35 -16.47 -7.31 -7.27
CA ASP A 35 -16.30 -8.75 -7.33
C ASP A 35 -16.66 -9.34 -5.96
N GLY A 36 -17.91 -9.82 -5.85
CA GLY A 36 -18.47 -10.36 -4.62
C GLY A 36 -18.48 -9.36 -3.47
N LYS A 37 -17.57 -9.52 -2.50
CA LYS A 37 -17.37 -8.61 -1.36
C LYS A 37 -16.21 -7.63 -1.58
N ASN A 38 -15.51 -7.74 -2.69
CA ASN A 38 -14.33 -6.93 -3.00
C ASN A 38 -14.68 -5.86 -4.02
N THR A 39 -13.92 -4.78 -3.99
CA THR A 39 -13.95 -3.73 -5.00
C THR A 39 -12.62 -3.70 -5.73
N VAL A 40 -12.66 -3.79 -7.06
CA VAL A 40 -11.49 -3.81 -7.93
C VAL A 40 -11.43 -2.49 -8.70
N ILE A 41 -10.32 -1.77 -8.61
CA ILE A 41 -10.04 -0.56 -9.39
C ILE A 41 -9.18 -1.00 -10.57
N ARG A 42 -9.75 -1.01 -11.79
CA ARG A 42 -9.09 -1.54 -12.98
C ARG A 42 -7.97 -0.66 -13.50
N ASN A 43 -8.16 0.65 -13.50
CA ASN A 43 -7.20 1.64 -13.97
C ASN A 43 -6.28 2.17 -12.85
N PHE A 44 -6.01 1.36 -11.81
CA PHE A 44 -5.27 1.79 -10.63
C PHE A 44 -3.83 2.23 -10.96
N GLN A 45 -3.15 1.51 -11.84
CA GLN A 45 -1.79 1.84 -12.28
C GLN A 45 -1.74 3.16 -13.06
N GLU A 46 -2.75 3.45 -13.88
CA GLU A 46 -2.86 4.72 -14.59
C GLU A 46 -3.00 5.89 -13.61
N ILE A 47 -3.90 5.75 -12.62
CA ILE A 47 -4.09 6.74 -11.56
C ILE A 47 -2.78 7.00 -10.81
N THR A 48 -2.10 5.96 -10.37
CA THR A 48 -0.83 6.09 -9.62
C THR A 48 0.29 6.69 -10.47
N GLY A 49 0.32 6.39 -11.77
CA GLY A 49 1.25 6.98 -12.73
C GLY A 49 1.05 8.49 -12.88
N VAL A 50 -0.20 8.95 -13.02
CA VAL A 50 -0.53 10.38 -13.08
C VAL A 50 -0.18 11.09 -11.77
N LEU A 51 -0.42 10.44 -10.64
CA LEU A 51 -0.06 10.97 -9.31
C LEU A 51 1.45 10.98 -9.05
N ARG A 52 2.25 10.27 -9.84
CA ARG A 52 3.68 10.03 -9.62
C ARG A 52 3.95 9.50 -8.22
N ARG A 53 3.19 8.48 -7.81
CA ARG A 53 3.29 7.87 -6.48
C ARG A 53 3.34 6.36 -6.59
N GLU A 54 4.06 5.76 -5.64
CA GLU A 54 4.13 4.30 -5.55
C GLU A 54 2.74 3.69 -5.32
N PRO A 55 2.35 2.65 -6.09
CA PRO A 55 1.05 2.01 -5.96
C PRO A 55 0.78 1.50 -4.54
N GLU A 56 1.82 0.98 -3.85
CA GLU A 56 1.71 0.53 -2.46
C GLU A 56 1.30 1.66 -1.52
N HIS A 57 1.82 2.87 -1.74
CA HIS A 57 1.50 4.01 -0.90
C HIS A 57 0.04 4.44 -1.10
N VAL A 58 -0.44 4.45 -2.34
CA VAL A 58 -1.81 4.85 -2.66
C VAL A 58 -2.83 3.83 -2.16
N ILE A 59 -2.61 2.52 -2.43
CA ILE A 59 -3.52 1.46 -1.97
C ILE A 59 -3.56 1.39 -0.45
N GLY A 60 -2.42 1.58 0.20
CA GLY A 60 -2.35 1.59 1.63
C GLY A 60 -3.07 2.77 2.29
N TYR A 61 -3.04 3.94 1.65
CA TYR A 61 -3.85 5.07 2.08
C TYR A 61 -5.35 4.74 1.96
N LEU A 62 -5.79 4.24 0.80
CA LEU A 62 -7.19 3.88 0.58
C LEU A 62 -7.66 2.79 1.56
N ALA A 63 -6.86 1.74 1.73
CA ALA A 63 -7.14 0.66 2.66
C ALA A 63 -7.38 1.16 4.09
N LYS A 64 -6.61 2.15 4.50
CA LYS A 64 -6.71 2.74 5.82
C LYS A 64 -7.92 3.66 5.97
N GLU A 65 -8.20 4.51 4.98
CA GLU A 65 -9.34 5.41 5.02
C GLU A 65 -10.67 4.65 5.02
N PHE A 66 -10.72 3.49 4.36
CA PHE A 66 -11.90 2.63 4.34
C PHE A 66 -11.92 1.56 5.44
N GLY A 67 -10.85 1.45 6.24
CA GLY A 67 -10.74 0.44 7.29
C GLY A 67 -10.78 -1.01 6.77
N CYS A 68 -10.34 -1.24 5.53
CA CYS A 68 -10.37 -2.56 4.89
C CYS A 68 -8.99 -2.94 4.34
N PRO A 69 -8.68 -4.24 4.23
CA PRO A 69 -7.43 -4.67 3.60
C PRO A 69 -7.40 -4.31 2.12
N GLY A 70 -6.27 -3.74 1.68
CA GLY A 70 -5.96 -3.48 0.27
C GLY A 70 -4.90 -4.44 -0.25
N VAL A 71 -5.06 -4.92 -1.46
CA VAL A 71 -4.12 -5.81 -2.15
C VAL A 71 -3.79 -5.22 -3.51
N LEU A 72 -2.51 -5.26 -3.89
CA LEU A 72 -2.06 -4.89 -5.23
C LEU A 72 -2.02 -6.14 -6.11
N ASP A 73 -2.74 -6.07 -7.22
CA ASP A 73 -2.72 -7.06 -8.30
C ASP A 73 -2.52 -6.30 -9.61
N LEU A 74 -1.30 -5.76 -9.78
CA LEU A 74 -0.97 -4.88 -10.90
C LEU A 74 -1.43 -5.46 -12.26
N PRO A 75 -2.10 -4.66 -13.09
CA PRO A 75 -2.30 -3.20 -13.03
C PRO A 75 -3.47 -2.73 -12.16
N ARG A 76 -4.11 -3.60 -11.40
CA ARG A 76 -5.33 -3.35 -10.62
C ARG A 76 -5.04 -3.15 -9.13
N GLY A 77 -5.93 -2.42 -8.46
CA GLY A 77 -5.97 -2.33 -6.99
C GLY A 77 -7.24 -2.99 -6.45
N VAL A 78 -7.12 -3.84 -5.45
CA VAL A 78 -8.25 -4.57 -4.84
C VAL A 78 -8.43 -4.13 -3.40
N LEU A 79 -9.64 -3.70 -3.06
CA LEU A 79 -10.05 -3.37 -1.68
C LEU A 79 -11.07 -4.41 -1.21
N LYS A 80 -10.82 -5.04 -0.06
CA LYS A 80 -11.69 -6.10 0.49
C LYS A 80 -12.91 -5.50 1.22
N SER A 81 -13.65 -4.67 0.51
CA SER A 81 -14.91 -4.06 0.98
C SER A 81 -15.75 -3.67 -0.23
N ARG A 82 -17.07 -3.53 -0.05
CA ARG A 82 -17.96 -2.97 -1.08
C ARG A 82 -17.93 -1.45 -1.00
N LEU A 83 -17.37 -0.80 -2.01
CA LEU A 83 -17.19 0.64 -2.09
C LEU A 83 -17.78 1.17 -3.39
N SER A 84 -18.40 2.33 -3.35
CA SER A 84 -18.87 3.01 -4.56
C SER A 84 -17.74 3.73 -5.29
N LYS A 85 -17.91 3.95 -6.59
CA LYS A 85 -16.99 4.74 -7.40
C LYS A 85 -16.76 6.13 -6.81
N ASP A 86 -17.83 6.78 -6.36
CA ASP A 86 -17.77 8.16 -5.84
C ASP A 86 -16.97 8.24 -4.54
N GLN A 87 -17.14 7.27 -3.64
CA GLN A 87 -16.36 7.18 -2.41
C GLN A 87 -14.86 7.06 -2.71
N ILE A 88 -14.50 6.20 -3.65
CA ILE A 88 -13.09 6.01 -4.05
C ILE A 88 -12.55 7.28 -4.71
N ALA A 89 -13.30 7.88 -5.64
CA ALA A 89 -12.92 9.13 -6.29
C ALA A 89 -12.69 10.26 -5.29
N GLN A 90 -13.58 10.40 -4.29
CA GLN A 90 -13.42 11.38 -3.23
C GLN A 90 -12.11 11.17 -2.45
N ARG A 91 -11.82 9.95 -2.03
CA ARG A 91 -10.58 9.64 -1.29
C ARG A 91 -9.31 9.85 -2.13
N ILE A 92 -9.36 9.58 -3.43
CA ILE A 92 -8.26 9.89 -4.34
C ILE A 92 -8.04 11.41 -4.44
N ARG A 93 -9.10 12.22 -4.48
CA ARG A 93 -8.98 13.69 -4.45
C ARG A 93 -8.37 14.19 -3.14
N GLU A 94 -8.80 13.66 -2.00
CA GLU A 94 -8.23 13.97 -0.68
C GLU A 94 -6.75 13.56 -0.60
N TYR A 95 -6.41 12.38 -1.13
CA TYR A 95 -5.03 11.94 -1.27
C TYR A 95 -4.20 12.91 -2.10
N THR A 96 -4.72 13.31 -3.25
CA THR A 96 -4.07 14.24 -4.17
C THR A 96 -3.80 15.58 -3.50
N ALA A 97 -4.79 16.15 -2.81
CA ALA A 97 -4.64 17.41 -2.10
C ALA A 97 -3.59 17.32 -0.97
N LYS A 98 -3.50 16.18 -0.30
CA LYS A 98 -2.63 15.99 0.86
C LYS A 98 -1.20 15.58 0.51
N TYR A 99 -1.04 14.71 -0.48
CA TYR A 99 0.23 14.05 -0.78
C TYR A 99 0.82 14.39 -2.15
N VAL A 100 0.11 15.12 -3.01
CA VAL A 100 0.55 15.44 -4.38
C VAL A 100 0.65 16.94 -4.58
N ILE A 101 -0.37 17.71 -4.19
CA ILE A 101 -0.39 19.15 -4.44
C ILE A 101 0.49 19.89 -3.41
N CYS A 102 1.38 20.74 -3.92
CA CYS A 102 2.17 21.63 -3.08
C CYS A 102 1.26 22.64 -2.35
N SER A 103 1.49 22.87 -1.05
CA SER A 103 0.73 23.88 -0.28
C SER A 103 1.00 25.31 -0.74
N GLU A 104 2.22 25.58 -1.19
CA GLU A 104 2.69 26.93 -1.55
C GLU A 104 2.29 27.31 -2.98
N CYS A 105 2.81 26.59 -3.97
CA CYS A 105 2.62 26.94 -5.37
C CYS A 105 1.44 26.22 -6.05
N LYS A 106 0.74 25.34 -5.36
CA LYS A 106 -0.41 24.55 -5.84
C LYS A 106 -0.13 23.67 -7.07
N ARG A 107 1.14 23.41 -7.36
CA ARG A 107 1.55 22.54 -8.48
C ARG A 107 1.65 21.08 -8.03
N PRO A 108 1.41 20.12 -8.94
CA PRO A 108 1.51 18.68 -8.65
C PRO A 108 2.93 18.13 -8.77
N ASP A 109 3.92 18.96 -9.12
CA ASP A 109 5.31 18.57 -9.33
C ASP A 109 6.01 18.37 -8.01
N THR A 110 5.67 17.27 -7.33
CA THR A 110 6.15 16.94 -6.00
C THR A 110 6.51 15.48 -5.89
N HIS A 111 7.46 15.16 -5.03
CA HIS A 111 7.79 13.78 -4.66
C HIS A 111 7.82 13.61 -3.14
N LEU A 112 7.74 12.36 -2.70
CA LEU A 112 7.83 12.00 -1.30
C LEU A 112 9.24 11.48 -1.02
N GLN A 113 9.93 12.08 -0.05
CA GLN A 113 11.22 11.63 0.43
C GLN A 113 11.11 11.20 1.89
N LYS A 114 11.68 10.04 2.20
CA LYS A 114 11.68 9.53 3.56
C LYS A 114 12.98 9.95 4.26
N GLU A 115 12.84 10.70 5.35
CA GLU A 115 13.95 11.07 6.23
C GLU A 115 13.75 10.46 7.62
N GLY A 116 14.45 9.37 7.88
CA GLY A 116 14.31 8.64 9.13
C GLY A 116 12.87 8.16 9.40
N LYS A 117 12.21 8.78 10.38
CA LYS A 117 10.81 8.47 10.75
C LYS A 117 9.78 9.38 10.08
N LEU A 118 10.23 10.44 9.42
CA LEU A 118 9.37 11.41 8.75
C LEU A 118 9.35 11.15 7.25
N THR A 119 8.26 11.52 6.63
CA THR A 119 8.16 11.62 5.17
C THR A 119 7.95 13.08 4.82
N LEU A 120 8.78 13.60 3.94
CA LEU A 120 8.70 14.96 3.45
C LEU A 120 8.07 14.95 2.05
N LEU A 121 7.20 15.90 1.81
CA LEU A 121 6.74 16.27 0.48
C LEU A 121 7.64 17.40 -0.01
N ILE A 122 8.37 17.16 -1.06
CA ILE A 122 9.30 18.10 -1.69
C ILE A 122 8.72 18.55 -3.01
N CYS A 123 8.64 19.87 -3.21
CA CYS A 123 8.15 20.44 -4.46
C CYS A 123 9.32 20.78 -5.38
N GLU A 124 9.33 20.20 -6.56
CA GLU A 124 10.35 20.47 -7.61
C GLU A 124 10.17 21.86 -8.24
N ALA A 125 8.96 22.42 -8.20
CA ALA A 125 8.64 23.68 -8.84
C ALA A 125 9.01 24.91 -7.99
N CYS A 126 8.90 24.85 -6.66
CA CYS A 126 9.18 26.00 -5.77
C CYS A 126 10.16 25.68 -4.65
N GLY A 127 10.65 24.44 -4.53
CA GLY A 127 11.59 24.01 -3.50
C GLY A 127 10.98 23.86 -2.09
N ALA A 128 9.67 24.08 -1.93
CA ALA A 128 9.01 23.95 -0.63
C ALA A 128 9.09 22.51 -0.12
N GLN A 129 9.38 22.35 1.17
CA GLN A 129 9.43 21.06 1.86
C GLN A 129 8.48 21.10 3.05
N ARG A 130 7.65 20.07 3.16
CA ARG A 130 6.78 19.94 4.32
C ARG A 130 6.69 18.49 4.80
N PRO A 131 6.64 18.26 6.11
CA PRO A 131 6.39 16.92 6.61
C PRO A 131 4.95 16.50 6.33
N VAL A 132 4.81 15.27 5.81
CA VAL A 132 3.50 14.62 5.67
C VAL A 132 3.46 13.42 6.59
N THR A 133 2.42 13.31 7.40
CA THR A 133 2.25 12.18 8.29
C THR A 133 1.80 10.98 7.46
N VAL A 134 2.77 10.20 6.98
CA VAL A 134 2.49 8.87 6.47
C VAL A 134 2.25 7.98 7.68
N ARG A 135 1.01 7.77 8.04
CA ARG A 135 0.72 6.72 9.03
C ARG A 135 1.15 5.40 8.40
N LYS A 136 2.01 4.62 9.08
CA LYS A 136 2.51 3.33 8.58
C LYS A 136 1.37 2.55 7.96
N VAL A 137 1.46 2.31 6.66
CA VAL A 137 0.67 1.30 5.99
C VAL A 137 1.11 -0.01 6.61
N ILE A 138 0.17 -0.78 7.13
CA ILE A 138 0.40 -2.19 7.36
C ILE A 138 0.47 -2.77 5.96
N THR A 139 1.67 -2.83 5.40
CA THR A 139 1.93 -3.58 4.17
C THR A 139 1.48 -5.01 4.48
N PRO A 140 0.57 -5.61 3.71
CA PRO A 140 0.37 -7.04 3.83
C PRO A 140 1.75 -7.65 3.60
N GLU A 141 2.22 -8.42 4.59
CA GLU A 141 3.50 -9.12 4.50
C GLU A 141 3.61 -9.75 3.11
N LYS A 142 4.84 -9.68 2.52
CA LYS A 142 5.21 -10.39 1.28
C LYS A 142 4.48 -11.73 1.22
N PRO A 143 4.02 -12.16 0.03
CA PRO A 143 3.40 -13.48 -0.08
C PRO A 143 4.35 -14.48 0.57
N ARG A 144 3.94 -14.97 1.74
CA ARG A 144 4.65 -16.04 2.43
C ARG A 144 4.63 -17.19 1.46
N THR A 145 5.78 -17.75 1.16
CA THR A 145 5.84 -18.97 0.35
C THR A 145 4.83 -19.94 0.94
N PRO A 146 3.77 -20.30 0.22
CA PRO A 146 2.73 -21.11 0.84
C PRO A 146 3.33 -22.44 1.21
N VAL A 147 3.09 -22.88 2.44
CA VAL A 147 3.39 -24.25 2.85
C VAL A 147 2.57 -25.16 1.95
N VAL A 148 3.24 -25.96 1.12
CA VAL A 148 2.58 -26.76 0.08
C VAL A 148 2.17 -28.12 0.67
N VAL A 149 0.91 -28.51 0.42
CA VAL A 149 0.41 -29.83 0.81
C VAL A 149 1.17 -30.91 0.04
N GLY A 150 1.66 -31.91 0.77
CA GLY A 150 2.41 -33.02 0.20
C GLY A 150 3.93 -32.88 0.29
N GLU A 151 4.46 -31.69 0.54
CA GLU A 151 5.89 -31.49 0.75
C GLU A 151 6.34 -31.82 2.16
N VAL A 152 7.64 -32.14 2.29
CA VAL A 152 8.29 -32.50 3.56
C VAL A 152 9.15 -31.34 4.04
N TYR A 153 8.91 -30.90 5.25
CA TYR A 153 9.65 -29.82 5.88
C TYR A 153 10.41 -30.30 7.11
N HIS A 154 11.58 -29.73 7.34
CA HIS A 154 12.28 -29.84 8.61
C HIS A 154 11.68 -28.81 9.57
N LEU A 155 11.11 -29.30 10.65
CA LEU A 155 10.39 -28.48 11.64
C LEU A 155 10.98 -28.74 13.04
N THR A 156 11.18 -27.65 13.78
CA THR A 156 11.55 -27.74 15.22
C THR A 156 10.30 -27.51 16.04
N ILE A 157 9.99 -28.43 16.94
CA ILE A 157 8.82 -28.37 17.81
C ILE A 157 9.06 -27.33 18.90
N GLU A 158 8.29 -26.23 18.87
CA GLU A 158 8.39 -25.16 19.87
C GLU A 158 7.55 -25.47 21.11
N ASP A 159 6.40 -26.12 20.93
CA ASP A 159 5.48 -26.45 22.00
C ASP A 159 4.73 -27.76 21.71
N VAL A 160 4.05 -28.29 22.73
CA VAL A 160 3.23 -29.51 22.61
C VAL A 160 1.80 -29.15 22.99
N GLY A 161 0.87 -29.40 22.11
CA GLY A 161 -0.55 -29.15 22.32
C GLY A 161 -1.18 -30.14 23.28
N ARG A 162 -2.37 -29.82 23.84
CA ARG A 162 -3.10 -30.64 24.80
C ARG A 162 -3.44 -32.05 24.30
N ARG A 163 -3.42 -32.28 22.99
CA ARG A 163 -3.69 -33.58 22.34
C ARG A 163 -2.42 -34.39 22.08
N GLY A 164 -1.24 -33.89 22.51
CA GLY A 164 0.05 -34.54 22.27
C GLY A 164 0.64 -34.23 20.84
N ASP A 165 0.03 -33.36 20.06
CA ASP A 165 0.59 -32.94 18.82
C ASP A 165 1.65 -31.86 19.04
N GLY A 166 2.80 -31.96 18.34
CA GLY A 166 3.84 -30.95 18.36
C GLY A 166 3.40 -29.70 17.59
N VAL A 167 3.73 -28.53 18.11
CA VAL A 167 3.48 -27.23 17.47
C VAL A 167 4.79 -26.64 16.99
N ALA A 168 4.90 -26.40 15.69
CA ALA A 168 6.03 -25.72 15.07
C ALA A 168 5.56 -24.46 14.34
N LYS A 169 6.42 -23.45 14.24
CA LYS A 169 6.17 -22.25 13.46
C LYS A 169 7.14 -22.18 12.31
N LYS A 170 6.62 -21.98 11.10
CA LYS A 170 7.44 -21.74 9.90
C LYS A 170 6.78 -20.71 9.02
N GLU A 171 7.52 -19.67 8.68
CA GLU A 171 7.09 -18.62 7.73
C GLU A 171 5.70 -18.02 8.03
N GLY A 172 5.32 -17.99 9.33
CA GLY A 172 4.04 -17.46 9.80
C GLY A 172 2.88 -18.44 9.77
N PHE A 173 3.12 -19.69 9.41
CA PHE A 173 2.19 -20.78 9.61
C PHE A 173 2.42 -21.45 10.96
N VAL A 174 1.34 -21.82 11.61
CA VAL A 174 1.35 -22.70 12.77
C VAL A 174 1.11 -24.13 12.25
N ILE A 175 2.11 -25.00 12.45
CA ILE A 175 2.07 -26.36 11.91
C ILE A 175 1.88 -27.32 13.08
N PHE A 176 0.78 -28.05 13.08
CA PHE A 176 0.48 -29.11 14.03
C PHE A 176 1.03 -30.42 13.50
N VAL A 177 2.00 -31.00 14.22
CA VAL A 177 2.73 -32.19 13.81
C VAL A 177 2.28 -33.37 14.64
N THR A 178 1.55 -34.29 14.04
CA THR A 178 1.11 -35.52 14.70
C THR A 178 2.28 -36.51 14.80
N GLY A 179 2.52 -37.01 16.01
CA GLY A 179 3.62 -37.96 16.31
C GLY A 179 4.89 -37.28 16.84
N ALA A 180 4.91 -35.98 17.05
CA ALA A 180 6.02 -35.24 17.66
C ALA A 180 5.60 -34.70 19.04
N ASN A 181 5.87 -35.41 20.07
CA ASN A 181 5.44 -35.14 21.44
C ASN A 181 6.52 -34.58 22.37
N GLN A 182 7.68 -34.20 21.85
CA GLN A 182 8.78 -33.62 22.64
C GLN A 182 9.10 -32.19 22.16
N ARG A 183 9.17 -31.27 23.09
CA ARG A 183 9.60 -29.89 22.83
C ARG A 183 11.09 -29.83 22.52
N GLY A 184 11.46 -29.03 21.51
CA GLY A 184 12.84 -28.89 21.06
C GLY A 184 13.28 -29.95 20.04
N MET A 185 12.45 -30.95 19.74
CA MET A 185 12.76 -31.99 18.76
C MET A 185 12.67 -31.43 17.34
N SER A 186 13.67 -31.73 16.51
CA SER A 186 13.63 -31.46 15.06
C SER A 186 13.16 -32.70 14.33
N VAL A 187 12.07 -32.57 13.60
CA VAL A 187 11.43 -33.68 12.87
C VAL A 187 11.23 -33.34 11.39
N LYS A 188 11.29 -34.37 10.54
CA LYS A 188 10.83 -34.28 9.17
C LYS A 188 9.33 -34.58 9.16
N ALA A 189 8.53 -33.61 8.73
CA ALA A 189 7.10 -33.78 8.69
C ALA A 189 6.54 -33.45 7.32
N LYS A 190 5.64 -34.29 6.84
CA LYS A 190 4.93 -34.11 5.57
C LYS A 190 3.63 -33.37 5.82
N ILE A 191 3.39 -32.29 5.09
CA ILE A 191 2.16 -31.52 5.20
C ILE A 191 1.00 -32.30 4.56
N THR A 192 -0.04 -32.55 5.36
CA THR A 192 -1.25 -33.27 4.92
C THR A 192 -2.38 -32.33 4.54
N LYS A 193 -2.50 -31.17 5.22
CA LYS A 193 -3.59 -30.23 5.00
C LYS A 193 -3.16 -28.82 5.43
N VAL A 194 -3.62 -27.82 4.70
CA VAL A 194 -3.44 -26.39 5.03
C VAL A 194 -4.80 -25.71 5.13
N LEU A 195 -5.07 -25.02 6.22
CA LEU A 195 -6.30 -24.28 6.49
C LEU A 195 -5.94 -22.85 6.96
N GLY A 196 -5.96 -21.90 6.05
CA GLY A 196 -5.58 -20.52 6.37
C GLY A 196 -4.12 -20.43 6.85
N ASN A 197 -3.88 -19.97 8.07
CA ASN A 197 -2.55 -19.89 8.69
C ASN A 197 -2.14 -21.16 9.45
N ASN A 198 -2.99 -22.18 9.47
CA ASN A 198 -2.73 -23.44 10.17
C ASN A 198 -2.45 -24.55 9.15
N ALA A 199 -1.41 -25.33 9.40
CA ALA A 199 -1.10 -26.52 8.63
C ALA A 199 -1.06 -27.76 9.54
N TYR A 200 -1.36 -28.89 8.98
CA TYR A 200 -1.31 -30.19 9.65
C TYR A 200 -0.27 -31.05 8.95
N ALA A 201 0.57 -31.68 9.75
CA ALA A 201 1.66 -32.53 9.24
C ALA A 201 1.77 -33.83 10.07
N VAL A 202 2.35 -34.83 9.44
CA VAL A 202 2.65 -36.12 10.07
C VAL A 202 4.13 -36.36 9.98
N VAL A 203 4.74 -36.82 11.08
CA VAL A 203 6.14 -37.19 11.13
C VAL A 203 6.41 -38.29 10.10
N GLN A 204 7.44 -38.11 9.27
CA GLN A 204 7.96 -39.17 8.43
C GLN A 204 9.11 -39.86 9.17
N PRO A 205 9.12 -41.19 9.22
CA PRO A 205 10.20 -41.95 9.83
C PRO A 205 11.54 -41.80 9.09
#